data_8b92079d815f412a0638093b145a61b9
#
_entry.id   8b92079d815f412a0638093b145a61b9
#
_cell.length_a   1.000
_cell.length_b   1.000
_cell.length_c   1.000
_cell.angle_alpha   90.00
_cell.angle_beta   90.00
_cell.angle_gamma   90.00
#
_symmetry.space_group_name_H-M   'P 1'
#
loop_
_entity.id
_entity.type
_entity.pdbx_description
1 polymer ?
#
loop_
_entity_poly.entity_id
_entity_poly.type
_entity_poly.pdbx_seq_one_letter_code
_entity_poly.pdbx_strand_id
1 'polypeptide(L)'
;RGEGIFLQLDLDAVTTWEHAILGTPLWEAHRQAHRRNFQRRFSETAKLVDPDIRLPAPRYWLLHTFSHTLIREMAMSCGYGAASLTERIYGWGSSPQRDAAAGLLICTTASDSEGTLGGLVALAEPSRLQGLVASALRRAARCSSDPVCAMRTPSDPEDFLHGAACHCCSFASETSCEKANRFLDRRFLLTLPSAAGEAVPGFFGSVDAF
;
A
#
# COMPACT_ATOMS: atom_id res chain seq x y z
N ARG A 1 9.41 -22.76 -11.41
CA ARG A 1 9.34 -21.43 -12.07
C ARG A 1 8.10 -20.74 -11.53
N GLY A 2 8.26 -19.50 -11.01
CA GLY A 2 7.14 -18.66 -10.59
C GLY A 2 6.73 -17.69 -11.69
N GLU A 3 5.52 -17.18 -11.60
CA GLU A 3 5.01 -16.10 -12.45
C GLU A 3 4.94 -14.81 -11.64
N GLY A 4 5.05 -13.67 -12.31
CA GLY A 4 4.94 -12.36 -11.67
C GLY A 4 4.55 -11.26 -12.63
N ILE A 5 3.96 -10.22 -12.09
CA ILE A 5 3.69 -8.95 -12.76
C ILE A 5 4.49 -7.86 -12.07
N PHE A 6 5.30 -7.15 -12.83
CA PHE A 6 5.96 -5.93 -12.36
C PHE A 6 5.19 -4.72 -12.88
N LEU A 7 4.81 -3.82 -11.98
CA LEU A 7 4.15 -2.57 -12.31
C LEU A 7 5.03 -1.42 -11.86
N GLN A 8 5.16 -0.42 -12.70
CA GLN A 8 5.86 0.83 -12.41
C GLN A 8 4.90 2.00 -12.60
N LEU A 9 4.81 2.86 -11.59
CA LEU A 9 4.10 4.12 -11.68
C LEU A 9 5.02 5.18 -12.28
N ASP A 10 4.43 6.18 -12.91
CA ASP A 10 5.16 7.33 -13.42
C ASP A 10 5.87 8.08 -12.29
N LEU A 11 7.19 8.22 -12.38
CA LEU A 11 8.03 8.78 -11.30
C LEU A 11 7.74 10.25 -11.03
N ASP A 12 7.43 11.04 -12.07
CA ASP A 12 7.16 12.46 -11.94
C ASP A 12 5.80 12.68 -11.28
N ALA A 13 4.80 11.88 -11.68
CA ALA A 13 3.49 11.89 -11.04
C ALA A 13 3.58 11.49 -9.56
N VAL A 14 4.32 10.42 -9.24
CA VAL A 14 4.52 9.98 -7.84
C VAL A 14 5.26 11.04 -7.03
N THR A 15 6.27 11.68 -7.59
CA THR A 15 7.03 12.74 -6.89
C THR A 15 6.17 13.96 -6.63
N THR A 16 5.38 14.39 -7.60
CA THR A 16 4.44 15.51 -7.46
C THR A 16 3.40 15.22 -6.38
N TRP A 17 2.79 14.03 -6.41
CA TRP A 17 1.84 13.59 -5.40
C TRP A 17 2.48 13.51 -4.00
N GLU A 18 3.69 12.96 -3.90
CA GLU A 18 4.41 12.81 -2.64
C GLU A 18 4.67 14.18 -1.98
N HIS A 19 5.05 15.19 -2.76
CA HIS A 19 5.21 16.55 -2.24
C HIS A 19 3.90 17.11 -1.68
N ALA A 20 2.76 16.82 -2.30
CA ALA A 20 1.47 17.24 -1.79
C ALA A 20 1.09 16.52 -0.49
N ILE A 21 1.48 15.26 -0.31
CA ILE A 21 1.21 14.48 0.90
C ILE A 21 2.05 14.92 2.08
N LEU A 22 3.34 15.22 1.88
CA LEU A 22 4.29 15.54 2.96
C LEU A 22 3.86 16.70 3.85
N GLY A 23 3.06 17.66 3.33
CA GLY A 23 2.54 18.80 4.08
C GLY A 23 1.19 18.56 4.77
N THR A 24 0.61 17.35 4.68
CA THR A 24 -0.75 17.09 5.18
C THR A 24 -0.80 16.68 6.65
N PRO A 25 -1.90 17.01 7.38
CA PRO A 25 -2.12 16.52 8.73
C PRO A 25 -2.14 14.99 8.83
N LEU A 26 -2.61 14.31 7.77
CA LEU A 26 -2.61 12.84 7.71
C LEU A 26 -1.19 12.28 7.75
N TRP A 27 -0.28 12.84 6.95
CA TRP A 27 1.11 12.39 6.95
C TRP A 27 1.79 12.63 8.29
N GLU A 28 1.55 13.80 8.90
CA GLU A 28 2.08 14.11 10.22
C GLU A 28 1.56 13.15 11.30
N ALA A 29 0.28 12.75 11.25
CA ALA A 29 -0.27 11.76 12.16
C ALA A 29 0.44 10.39 12.03
N HIS A 30 0.70 9.94 10.80
CA HIS A 30 1.47 8.71 10.55
C HIS A 30 2.91 8.82 11.06
N ARG A 31 3.54 9.97 10.85
CA ARG A 31 4.90 10.23 11.32
C ARG A 31 4.98 10.19 12.84
N GLN A 32 4.03 10.81 13.51
CA GLN A 32 3.96 10.81 14.98
C GLN A 32 3.68 9.43 15.54
N ALA A 33 2.75 8.67 14.95
CA ALA A 33 2.49 7.30 15.35
C ALA A 33 3.74 6.41 15.21
N HIS A 34 4.49 6.58 14.12
CA HIS A 34 5.75 5.87 13.92
C HIS A 34 6.79 6.23 14.99
N ARG A 35 6.93 7.52 15.31
CA ARG A 35 7.82 8.00 16.39
C ARG A 35 7.44 7.42 17.75
N ARG A 36 6.16 7.47 18.14
CA ARG A 36 5.68 6.88 19.40
C ARG A 36 5.92 5.36 19.44
N ASN A 37 5.62 4.64 18.36
CA ASN A 37 5.88 3.21 18.25
C ASN A 37 7.38 2.89 18.37
N PHE A 38 8.24 3.73 17.79
CA PHE A 38 9.68 3.56 17.86
C PHE A 38 10.21 3.80 19.29
N GLN A 39 9.72 4.81 19.98
CA GLN A 39 10.10 5.16 21.36
C GLN A 39 9.68 4.09 22.38
N ARG A 40 8.62 3.33 22.11
CA ARG A 40 8.17 2.20 22.95
C ARG A 40 9.07 0.96 22.86
N ARG A 41 10.04 0.94 21.97
CA ARG A 41 10.97 -0.20 21.87
C ARG A 41 11.89 -0.23 23.08
N PHE A 42 12.03 -1.42 23.66
CA PHE A 42 12.89 -1.63 24.85
C PHE A 42 14.39 -1.70 24.52
N SER A 43 14.78 -1.65 23.25
CA SER A 43 16.18 -1.70 22.84
C SER A 43 16.85 -0.35 23.04
N GLU A 44 17.93 -0.32 23.83
CA GLU A 44 18.76 0.86 24.01
C GLU A 44 19.35 1.36 22.67
N THR A 45 19.69 0.43 21.77
CA THR A 45 20.18 0.78 20.43
C THR A 45 19.11 1.50 19.60
N ALA A 46 17.83 1.15 19.77
CA ALA A 46 16.74 1.82 19.06
C ALA A 46 16.56 3.29 19.53
N LYS A 47 16.89 3.60 20.77
CA LYS A 47 16.81 4.97 21.32
C LYS A 47 17.84 5.92 20.71
N LEU A 48 18.92 5.38 20.13
CA LEU A 48 20.00 6.17 19.50
C LEU A 48 19.74 6.49 18.03
N VAL A 49 18.69 5.94 17.43
CA VAL A 49 18.38 6.13 16.02
C VAL A 49 17.20 7.10 15.88
N ASP A 50 17.34 8.08 14.99
CA ASP A 50 16.23 8.95 14.63
C ASP A 50 15.10 8.11 13.98
N PRO A 51 13.88 8.10 14.57
CA PRO A 51 12.75 7.36 14.04
C PRO A 51 12.42 7.69 12.59
N ASP A 52 12.60 8.93 12.17
CA ASP A 52 12.24 9.40 10.84
C ASP A 52 13.10 8.76 9.73
N ILE A 53 14.34 8.37 10.05
CA ILE A 53 15.19 7.62 9.10
C ILE A 53 14.60 6.24 8.77
N ARG A 54 13.79 5.69 9.66
CA ARG A 54 13.16 4.37 9.51
C ARG A 54 11.71 4.44 9.03
N LEU A 55 11.15 5.63 8.91
CA LEU A 55 9.82 5.83 8.35
C LEU A 55 9.88 5.67 6.82
N PRO A 56 9.14 4.74 6.24
CA PRO A 56 9.03 4.67 4.78
C PRO A 56 8.41 5.95 4.22
N ALA A 57 8.96 6.45 3.11
CA ALA A 57 8.43 7.62 2.41
C ALA A 57 6.98 7.39 1.91
N PRO A 58 6.17 8.45 1.66
CA PRO A 58 4.78 8.31 1.21
C PRO A 58 4.62 7.42 -0.03
N ARG A 59 5.58 7.45 -0.99
CA ARG A 59 5.57 6.57 -2.15
C ARG A 59 5.60 5.08 -1.81
N TYR A 60 6.28 4.70 -0.72
CA TYR A 60 6.25 3.32 -0.25
C TYR A 60 4.86 2.92 0.24
N TRP A 61 4.19 3.79 1.01
CA TRP A 61 2.82 3.56 1.48
C TRP A 61 1.84 3.44 0.31
N LEU A 62 1.97 4.31 -0.69
CA LEU A 62 1.19 4.25 -1.93
C LEU A 62 1.33 2.89 -2.61
N LEU A 63 2.56 2.50 -2.93
CA LEU A 63 2.86 1.26 -3.65
C LEU A 63 2.45 0.02 -2.86
N HIS A 64 2.72 0.01 -1.55
CA HIS A 64 2.38 -1.09 -0.66
C HIS A 64 0.86 -1.26 -0.54
N THR A 65 0.12 -0.16 -0.33
CA THR A 65 -1.35 -0.21 -0.31
C THR A 65 -1.91 -0.63 -1.66
N PHE A 66 -1.32 -0.17 -2.76
CA PHE A 66 -1.72 -0.56 -4.12
C PHE A 66 -1.47 -2.04 -4.37
N SER A 67 -0.31 -2.57 -3.97
CA SER A 67 0.01 -3.99 -4.05
C SER A 67 -1.02 -4.86 -3.34
N HIS A 68 -1.35 -4.51 -2.08
CA HIS A 68 -2.37 -5.22 -1.31
C HIS A 68 -3.75 -5.18 -1.99
N THR A 69 -4.12 -4.03 -2.53
CA THR A 69 -5.38 -3.86 -3.26
C THR A 69 -5.45 -4.76 -4.48
N LEU A 70 -4.35 -4.86 -5.23
CA LEU A 70 -4.23 -5.76 -6.40
C LEU A 70 -4.22 -7.24 -6.01
N ILE A 71 -3.45 -7.64 -4.98
CA ILE A 71 -3.42 -9.03 -4.49
C ILE A 71 -4.84 -9.50 -4.11
N ARG A 72 -5.59 -8.66 -3.40
CA ARG A 72 -6.97 -8.97 -3.00
C ARG A 72 -7.89 -9.09 -4.21
N GLU A 73 -7.77 -8.22 -5.20
CA GLU A 73 -8.58 -8.30 -6.42
C GLU A 73 -8.23 -9.54 -7.24
N MET A 74 -6.96 -9.88 -7.38
CA MET A 74 -6.51 -11.10 -8.04
C MET A 74 -7.04 -12.36 -7.34
N ALA A 75 -7.04 -12.37 -6.00
CA ALA A 75 -7.59 -13.48 -5.24
C ALA A 75 -9.09 -13.67 -5.49
N MET A 76 -9.85 -12.57 -5.55
CA MET A 76 -11.31 -12.63 -5.75
C MET A 76 -11.73 -12.90 -7.19
N SER A 77 -11.04 -12.26 -8.16
CA SER A 77 -11.47 -12.26 -9.57
C SER A 77 -10.78 -13.31 -10.41
N CYS A 78 -9.61 -13.79 -9.99
CA CYS A 78 -8.78 -14.70 -10.79
C CYS A 78 -8.55 -16.06 -10.13
N GLY A 79 -9.15 -16.30 -8.95
CA GLY A 79 -9.08 -17.58 -8.26
C GLY A 79 -7.72 -17.90 -7.61
N TYR A 80 -6.84 -16.91 -7.46
CA TYR A 80 -5.61 -17.10 -6.69
C TYR A 80 -5.91 -17.15 -5.19
N GLY A 81 -5.30 -18.07 -4.46
CA GLY A 81 -5.28 -18.01 -3.00
C GLY A 81 -4.53 -16.74 -2.55
N ALA A 82 -5.09 -15.97 -1.62
CA ALA A 82 -4.42 -14.74 -1.14
C ALA A 82 -3.01 -15.01 -0.57
N ALA A 83 -2.77 -16.21 -0.03
CA ALA A 83 -1.47 -16.65 0.48
C ALA A 83 -0.54 -17.23 -0.60
N SER A 84 -1.03 -17.45 -1.82
CA SER A 84 -0.22 -17.92 -2.95
C SER A 84 0.48 -16.82 -3.72
N LEU A 85 0.19 -15.56 -3.39
CA LEU A 85 0.83 -14.38 -3.97
C LEU A 85 1.73 -13.71 -2.93
N THR A 86 2.83 -13.14 -3.37
CA THR A 86 3.73 -12.32 -2.54
C THR A 86 4.11 -11.05 -3.27
N GLU A 87 4.43 -10.02 -2.50
CA GLU A 87 4.83 -8.73 -3.04
C GLU A 87 6.31 -8.44 -2.86
N ARG A 88 6.82 -7.50 -3.69
CA ARG A 88 8.06 -6.76 -3.46
C ARG A 88 7.83 -5.30 -3.85
N ILE A 89 8.18 -4.40 -2.96
CA ILE A 89 7.97 -2.96 -3.16
C ILE A 89 9.30 -2.27 -3.45
N TYR A 90 9.33 -1.51 -4.53
CA TYR A 90 10.47 -0.70 -4.98
C TYR A 90 10.08 0.79 -4.88
N GLY A 91 9.98 1.31 -3.64
CA GLY A 91 9.48 2.65 -3.34
C GLY A 91 10.51 3.47 -2.55
N TRP A 92 11.43 4.17 -3.24
CA TRP A 92 12.44 5.03 -2.63
C TRP A 92 12.75 6.24 -3.50
N GLY A 93 13.19 7.33 -2.86
CA GLY A 93 13.70 8.52 -3.54
C GLY A 93 15.11 8.30 -4.12
N SER A 94 15.55 9.23 -4.97
CA SER A 94 16.92 9.24 -5.47
C SER A 94 17.93 9.48 -4.34
N SER A 95 19.09 8.88 -4.48
CA SER A 95 20.23 9.09 -3.61
C SER A 95 21.51 9.01 -4.45
N PRO A 96 22.70 9.39 -3.90
CA PRO A 96 23.96 9.24 -4.63
C PRO A 96 24.29 7.82 -5.07
N GLN A 97 23.65 6.80 -4.44
CA GLN A 97 23.92 5.38 -4.69
C GLN A 97 22.88 4.70 -5.56
N ARG A 98 21.71 5.33 -5.79
CA ARG A 98 20.63 4.73 -6.59
C ARG A 98 19.64 5.76 -7.10
N ASP A 99 19.07 5.50 -8.27
CA ASP A 99 17.97 6.27 -8.83
C ASP A 99 16.67 6.04 -8.06
N ALA A 100 15.74 7.01 -8.14
CA ALA A 100 14.41 6.88 -7.57
C ALA A 100 13.64 5.71 -8.20
N ALA A 101 12.78 5.07 -7.41
CA ALA A 101 11.91 4.00 -7.90
C ALA A 101 10.48 4.17 -7.37
N ALA A 102 9.51 3.77 -8.21
CA ALA A 102 8.10 3.69 -7.87
C ALA A 102 7.47 2.46 -8.56
N GLY A 103 7.82 1.27 -8.08
CA GLY A 103 7.39 0.01 -8.68
C GLY A 103 6.98 -1.01 -7.62
N LEU A 104 6.23 -2.01 -8.06
CA LEU A 104 5.87 -3.18 -7.26
C LEU A 104 5.91 -4.44 -8.12
N LEU A 105 6.26 -5.55 -7.52
CA LEU A 105 6.21 -6.89 -8.12
C LEU A 105 5.24 -7.73 -7.31
N ILE A 106 4.28 -8.35 -7.97
CA ILE A 106 3.43 -9.39 -7.40
C ILE A 106 3.78 -10.69 -8.10
N CYS A 107 4.11 -11.73 -7.35
CA CYS A 107 4.48 -13.03 -7.91
C CYS A 107 3.90 -14.18 -7.09
N THR A 108 3.81 -15.35 -7.72
CA THR A 108 3.37 -16.58 -7.05
C THR A 108 4.46 -17.11 -6.12
N THR A 109 4.06 -17.62 -4.94
CA THR A 109 4.99 -18.17 -3.93
C THR A 109 5.50 -19.56 -4.31
N ALA A 110 4.70 -20.34 -5.03
CA ALA A 110 5.06 -21.68 -5.49
C ALA A 110 4.54 -21.93 -6.91
N SER A 111 5.30 -22.70 -7.68
CA SER A 111 4.97 -23.02 -9.07
C SER A 111 3.73 -23.92 -9.22
N ASP A 112 3.32 -24.60 -8.17
CA ASP A 112 2.26 -25.61 -8.18
C ASP A 112 1.02 -25.18 -7.36
N SER A 113 1.03 -23.96 -6.80
CA SER A 113 -0.09 -23.46 -6.03
C SER A 113 -1.16 -22.90 -6.94
N GLU A 114 -2.33 -23.53 -6.87
CA GLU A 114 -3.67 -23.10 -7.33
C GLU A 114 -3.71 -21.96 -8.35
N GLY A 115 -3.83 -22.34 -9.60
CA GLY A 115 -3.93 -21.42 -10.74
C GLY A 115 -3.36 -22.09 -11.99
N THR A 116 -3.95 -21.86 -13.14
CA THR A 116 -3.37 -22.31 -14.41
C THR A 116 -2.07 -21.54 -14.64
N LEU A 117 -0.97 -22.27 -14.89
CA LEU A 117 0.29 -21.68 -15.38
C LEU A 117 -0.04 -20.69 -16.53
N GLY A 118 0.45 -19.44 -16.42
CA GLY A 118 0.13 -18.38 -17.38
C GLY A 118 -0.99 -17.43 -16.94
N GLY A 119 -1.70 -17.72 -15.84
CA GLY A 119 -2.81 -16.88 -15.38
C GLY A 119 -2.38 -15.48 -14.98
N LEU A 120 -1.31 -15.36 -14.19
CA LEU A 120 -0.80 -14.06 -13.71
C LEU A 120 -0.19 -13.27 -14.87
N VAL A 121 0.57 -13.90 -15.75
CA VAL A 121 1.13 -13.28 -16.95
C VAL A 121 0.03 -12.78 -17.89
N ALA A 122 -1.05 -13.54 -18.05
CA ALA A 122 -2.20 -13.15 -18.89
C ALA A 122 -2.93 -11.89 -18.35
N LEU A 123 -2.84 -11.61 -17.03
CA LEU A 123 -3.38 -10.37 -16.44
C LEU A 123 -2.53 -9.13 -16.78
N ALA A 124 -1.28 -9.31 -17.22
CA ALA A 124 -0.42 -8.19 -17.64
C ALA A 124 -0.81 -7.65 -19.04
N GLU A 125 -1.70 -8.31 -19.75
CA GLU A 125 -2.26 -7.78 -20.99
C GLU A 125 -2.98 -6.43 -20.70
N PRO A 126 -2.70 -5.35 -21.46
CA PRO A 126 -3.10 -3.99 -21.08
C PRO A 126 -4.58 -3.80 -20.75
N SER A 127 -5.49 -4.39 -21.55
CA SER A 127 -6.93 -4.26 -21.32
C SER A 127 -7.40 -4.97 -20.05
N ARG A 128 -6.83 -6.15 -19.77
CA ARG A 128 -7.12 -6.93 -18.57
C ARG A 128 -6.56 -6.27 -17.33
N LEU A 129 -5.33 -5.77 -17.40
CA LEU A 129 -4.69 -5.06 -16.32
C LEU A 129 -5.46 -3.78 -15.96
N GLN A 130 -5.88 -3.01 -16.97
CA GLN A 130 -6.72 -1.82 -16.76
C GLN A 130 -8.02 -2.17 -16.03
N GLY A 131 -8.71 -3.22 -16.46
CA GLY A 131 -9.94 -3.69 -15.82
C GLY A 131 -9.70 -4.15 -14.36
N LEU A 132 -8.60 -4.87 -14.12
CA LEU A 132 -8.19 -5.33 -12.80
C LEU A 132 -7.91 -4.14 -11.87
N VAL A 133 -7.12 -3.17 -12.31
CA VAL A 133 -6.77 -1.96 -11.55
C VAL A 133 -8.03 -1.16 -11.24
N ALA A 134 -8.90 -0.90 -12.23
CA ALA A 134 -10.13 -0.16 -12.01
C ALA A 134 -11.06 -0.87 -11.00
N SER A 135 -11.20 -2.19 -11.08
CA SER A 135 -11.98 -2.98 -10.13
C SER A 135 -11.37 -2.93 -8.73
N ALA A 136 -10.05 -3.08 -8.62
CA ALA A 136 -9.31 -3.01 -7.38
C ALA A 136 -9.50 -1.64 -6.68
N LEU A 137 -9.38 -0.53 -7.42
CA LEU A 137 -9.55 0.82 -6.89
C LEU A 137 -10.99 1.09 -6.46
N ARG A 138 -12.00 0.70 -7.27
CA ARG A 138 -13.41 0.80 -6.87
C ARG A 138 -13.69 0.06 -5.56
N ARG A 139 -13.09 -1.11 -5.39
CA ARG A 139 -13.24 -1.90 -4.15
C ARG A 139 -12.51 -1.28 -2.98
N ALA A 140 -11.33 -0.67 -3.21
CA ALA A 140 -10.56 0.05 -2.20
C ALA A 140 -11.26 1.31 -1.68
N ALA A 141 -12.23 1.88 -2.41
CA ALA A 141 -12.95 3.08 -1.99
C ALA A 141 -13.79 2.87 -0.73
N ARG A 142 -14.20 1.63 -0.43
CA ARG A 142 -15.12 1.31 0.68
C ARG A 142 -14.56 0.19 1.55
N CYS A 143 -14.93 0.23 2.84
CA CYS A 143 -14.77 -0.90 3.75
C CYS A 143 -16.14 -1.49 4.02
N SER A 144 -16.33 -2.77 3.72
CA SER A 144 -17.63 -3.44 3.90
C SER A 144 -17.98 -3.72 5.36
N SER A 145 -17.00 -3.74 6.25
CA SER A 145 -17.18 -4.10 7.66
C SER A 145 -17.19 -2.90 8.61
N ASP A 146 -16.59 -1.78 8.20
CA ASP A 146 -16.44 -0.60 9.05
C ASP A 146 -16.51 0.68 8.20
N PRO A 147 -17.66 1.37 8.22
CA PRO A 147 -17.85 2.62 7.48
C PRO A 147 -16.86 3.73 7.87
N VAL A 148 -16.41 3.75 9.13
CA VAL A 148 -15.46 4.77 9.63
C VAL A 148 -14.00 4.39 9.39
N CYS A 149 -13.73 3.21 8.88
CA CYS A 149 -12.37 2.75 8.56
C CYS A 149 -11.63 3.74 7.63
N ALA A 150 -12.33 4.39 6.71
CA ALA A 150 -11.75 5.40 5.82
C ALA A 150 -11.26 6.65 6.56
N MET A 151 -11.82 6.94 7.73
CA MET A 151 -11.47 8.10 8.55
C MET A 151 -10.45 7.78 9.65
N ARG A 152 -10.05 6.51 9.77
CA ARG A 152 -9.14 6.09 10.83
C ARG A 152 -7.79 6.77 10.72
N THR A 153 -7.38 7.41 11.80
CA THR A 153 -6.05 8.03 11.94
C THR A 153 -5.35 7.39 13.12
N PRO A 154 -4.05 7.07 13.04
CA PRO A 154 -3.31 6.55 14.18
C PRO A 154 -3.34 7.53 15.34
N SER A 155 -3.68 7.05 16.55
CA SER A 155 -3.75 7.84 17.76
C SER A 155 -3.30 7.01 18.96
N ASP A 156 -2.78 7.68 20.00
CA ASP A 156 -2.45 7.06 21.26
C ASP A 156 -3.72 6.55 21.99
N PRO A 157 -3.69 5.42 22.70
CA PRO A 157 -2.57 4.47 22.90
C PRO A 157 -2.46 3.38 21.81
N GLU A 158 -3.36 3.34 20.86
CA GLU A 158 -3.47 2.28 19.85
C GLU A 158 -2.80 2.67 18.53
N ASP A 159 -1.53 3.05 18.58
CA ASP A 159 -0.78 3.41 17.38
C ASP A 159 -0.51 2.18 16.50
N PHE A 160 -1.50 1.82 15.69
CA PHE A 160 -1.26 0.94 14.57
C PHE A 160 -0.47 1.71 13.50
N LEU A 161 0.53 1.07 12.91
CA LEU A 161 1.30 1.66 11.83
C LEU A 161 0.58 1.52 10.48
N HIS A 162 -0.71 1.79 10.47
CA HIS A 162 -1.60 1.90 9.30
C HIS A 162 -2.74 2.87 9.59
N GLY A 163 -3.34 3.46 8.55
CA GLY A 163 -4.48 4.36 8.65
C GLY A 163 -5.77 3.69 8.18
N ALA A 164 -6.34 4.17 7.09
CA ALA A 164 -7.57 3.64 6.48
C ALA A 164 -7.37 2.23 5.89
N ALA A 165 -7.07 1.25 6.74
CA ALA A 165 -6.78 -0.13 6.40
C ALA A 165 -7.22 -1.09 7.51
N CYS A 166 -7.78 -2.25 7.15
CA CYS A 166 -8.12 -3.31 8.10
C CYS A 166 -8.17 -4.67 7.38
N HIS A 167 -8.42 -5.75 8.12
CA HIS A 167 -8.56 -7.11 7.57
C HIS A 167 -9.59 -7.20 6.44
N CYS A 168 -10.67 -6.44 6.53
CA CYS A 168 -11.75 -6.52 5.55
C CYS A 168 -11.45 -5.79 4.24
N CYS A 169 -10.66 -4.71 4.27
CA CYS A 169 -10.44 -3.88 3.09
C CYS A 169 -9.03 -3.90 2.50
N SER A 170 -7.98 -4.17 3.31
CA SER A 170 -6.61 -3.95 2.85
C SER A 170 -5.60 -5.02 3.26
N PHE A 171 -5.77 -5.70 4.40
CA PHE A 171 -4.75 -6.63 4.86
C PHE A 171 -4.67 -7.86 3.94
N ALA A 172 -3.46 -8.28 3.66
CA ALA A 172 -3.12 -9.53 3.00
C ALA A 172 -2.65 -10.57 4.02
N SER A 173 -2.43 -11.81 3.58
CA SER A 173 -1.73 -12.80 4.39
C SER A 173 -0.35 -12.28 4.81
N GLU A 174 0.09 -12.55 6.03
CA GLU A 174 1.41 -12.11 6.51
C GLU A 174 2.55 -12.68 5.67
N THR A 175 2.35 -13.85 5.07
CA THR A 175 3.31 -14.47 4.15
C THR A 175 3.38 -13.76 2.80
N SER A 176 2.36 -12.99 2.45
CA SER A 176 2.27 -12.19 1.22
C SER A 176 2.88 -10.81 1.36
N CYS A 177 2.91 -10.26 2.57
CA CYS A 177 3.29 -8.89 2.87
C CYS A 177 4.70 -8.78 3.44
N GLU A 178 5.55 -7.93 2.87
CA GLU A 178 6.92 -7.73 3.36
C GLU A 178 7.03 -6.89 4.65
N LYS A 179 5.94 -6.29 5.13
CA LYS A 179 5.90 -5.41 6.31
C LYS A 179 4.84 -5.80 7.36
N ALA A 180 4.32 -7.03 7.33
CA ALA A 180 3.32 -7.51 8.29
C ALA A 180 2.11 -6.56 8.39
N ASN A 181 1.54 -6.16 7.25
CA ASN A 181 0.38 -5.28 7.12
C ASN A 181 0.55 -3.88 7.75
N ARG A 182 1.77 -3.43 8.00
CA ARG A 182 2.06 -2.05 8.44
C ARG A 182 2.23 -1.14 7.23
N PHE A 183 2.10 0.18 7.43
CA PHE A 183 2.31 1.19 6.39
C PHE A 183 1.31 1.07 5.23
N LEU A 184 0.04 0.91 5.58
CA LEU A 184 -1.10 0.84 4.66
C LEU A 184 -2.08 1.97 4.93
N ASP A 185 -2.48 2.69 3.89
CA ASP A 185 -3.57 3.68 3.97
C ASP A 185 -4.21 3.87 2.59
N ARG A 186 -5.50 3.54 2.46
CA ARG A 186 -6.24 3.67 1.20
C ARG A 186 -6.42 5.11 0.73
N ARG A 187 -6.28 6.10 1.64
CA ARG A 187 -6.31 7.53 1.29
C ARG A 187 -5.12 7.95 0.45
N PHE A 188 -4.03 7.18 0.43
CA PHE A 188 -2.92 7.42 -0.49
C PHE A 188 -3.22 6.93 -1.90
N LEU A 189 -4.13 5.96 -2.06
CA LEU A 189 -4.61 5.55 -3.38
C LEU A 189 -5.70 6.50 -3.91
N LEU A 190 -6.71 6.78 -3.09
CA LEU A 190 -7.93 7.46 -3.48
C LEU A 190 -8.22 8.62 -2.53
N THR A 191 -8.79 9.67 -3.08
CA THR A 191 -9.31 10.79 -2.28
C THR A 191 -10.53 10.31 -1.49
N LEU A 192 -10.32 9.91 -0.24
CA LEU A 192 -11.33 9.42 0.69
C LEU A 192 -11.57 10.43 1.82
N PRO A 193 -12.72 10.37 2.51
CA PRO A 193 -12.97 11.19 3.69
C PRO A 193 -11.87 11.03 4.75
N SER A 194 -11.56 12.12 5.46
CA SER A 194 -10.61 12.13 6.58
C SER A 194 -11.28 12.67 7.84
N ALA A 195 -10.93 12.11 8.99
CA ALA A 195 -11.39 12.61 10.30
C ALA A 195 -10.90 14.05 10.59
N ALA A 196 -9.81 14.49 10.00
CA ALA A 196 -9.28 15.83 10.13
C ALA A 196 -10.01 16.90 9.27
N GLY A 197 -11.07 16.52 8.58
CA GLY A 197 -11.94 17.44 7.81
C GLY A 197 -11.42 17.79 6.41
N GLU A 198 -10.16 17.61 6.11
CA GLU A 198 -9.61 17.80 4.76
C GLU A 198 -9.35 16.46 4.08
N ALA A 199 -9.92 16.29 2.90
CA ALA A 199 -9.60 15.13 2.05
C ALA A 199 -8.16 15.26 1.54
N VAL A 200 -7.37 14.21 1.72
CA VAL A 200 -6.00 14.13 1.20
C VAL A 200 -6.09 13.74 -0.29
N PRO A 201 -5.30 14.33 -1.18
CA PRO A 201 -5.31 13.94 -2.59
C PRO A 201 -4.76 12.52 -2.74
N GLY A 202 -5.64 11.58 -3.10
CA GLY A 202 -5.22 10.22 -3.48
C GLY A 202 -4.50 10.24 -4.84
N PHE A 203 -3.51 9.37 -5.01
CA PHE A 203 -2.71 9.33 -6.24
C PHE A 203 -3.56 9.09 -7.50
N PHE A 204 -4.55 8.23 -7.40
CA PHE A 204 -5.47 7.93 -8.51
C PHE A 204 -6.72 8.82 -8.53
N GLY A 205 -6.81 9.85 -7.67
CA GLY A 205 -7.94 10.76 -7.62
C GLY A 205 -9.17 10.18 -6.92
N SER A 206 -10.37 10.59 -7.36
CA SER A 206 -11.64 10.09 -6.79
C SER A 206 -12.07 8.77 -7.45
N VAL A 207 -12.91 7.99 -6.74
CA VAL A 207 -13.44 6.71 -7.24
C VAL A 207 -14.31 6.88 -8.50
N ASP A 208 -14.90 8.06 -8.69
CA ASP A 208 -15.76 8.35 -9.85
C ASP A 208 -14.98 8.44 -11.16
N ALA A 209 -13.66 8.41 -11.10
CA ALA A 209 -12.77 8.41 -12.27
C ALA A 209 -12.59 7.02 -12.93
N PHE A 210 -13.16 5.92 -12.35
CA PHE A 210 -12.94 4.53 -12.79
C PHE A 210 -14.21 3.79 -13.18
#